data_1fce5574ccb54fdc8b651b0b02d9033d
#
_entry.id   1fce5574ccb54fdc8b651b0b02d9033d
#
_cell.length_a   1.000
_cell.length_b   1.000
_cell.length_c   1.000
_cell.angle_alpha   90.00
_cell.angle_beta   90.00
_cell.angle_gamma   90.00
#
_symmetry.space_group_name_H-M   'P 1'
#
loop_
_entity.id
_entity.type
_entity.pdbx_description
1 polymer ?
#
loop_
_entity_poly.entity_id
_entity_poly.type
_entity_poly.pdbx_seq_one_letter_code
_entity_poly.pdbx_strand_id
1 'polypeptide(L)'
;MFYDIINNLGIEEVWFGGLGEFDELCWQVVTDLKNKYNLKIERVLCLWDERHLRVSKRPNWLKNGDYERLEYLSFFDYWKNRIFFRNRAMIDCSDFLVFYVGNDKEKSGARTALQYAKKCKKNYINIYSK
;
A
#
# COMPACT_ATOMS: atom_id res chain seq x y z
N MET A 1 7.40 2.71 15.35
CA MET A 1 7.95 3.11 14.04
C MET A 1 6.93 3.84 13.17
N PHE A 2 5.81 3.22 12.85
CA PHE A 2 4.78 3.88 12.02
C PHE A 2 4.22 5.14 12.66
N TYR A 3 4.00 5.13 13.97
CA TYR A 3 3.52 6.31 14.68
C TYR A 3 4.47 7.51 14.51
N ASP A 4 5.77 7.25 14.63
CA ASP A 4 6.76 8.31 14.49
C ASP A 4 6.79 8.86 13.07
N ILE A 5 6.70 7.99 12.06
CA ILE A 5 6.65 8.40 10.66
C ILE A 5 5.42 9.26 10.39
N ILE A 6 4.25 8.78 10.83
CA ILE A 6 2.99 9.50 10.65
C ILE A 6 3.03 10.87 11.31
N ASN A 7 3.49 10.92 12.55
CA ASN A 7 3.50 12.14 13.34
C ASN A 7 4.54 13.14 12.82
N ASN A 8 5.76 12.67 12.54
CA ASN A 8 6.86 13.54 12.12
C ASN A 8 6.69 14.09 10.71
N LEU A 9 6.08 13.32 9.81
CA LEU A 9 5.86 13.73 8.42
C LEU A 9 4.49 14.38 8.19
N GLY A 10 3.64 14.42 9.21
CA GLY A 10 2.29 14.96 9.08
C GLY A 10 1.43 14.21 8.07
N ILE A 11 1.50 12.89 8.10
CA ILE A 11 0.78 12.01 7.17
C ILE A 11 -0.73 12.16 7.38
N GLU A 12 -1.45 12.41 6.30
CA GLU A 12 -2.90 12.54 6.29
C GLU A 12 -3.61 11.34 5.69
N GLU A 13 -2.95 10.64 4.78
CA GLU A 13 -3.49 9.48 4.08
C GLU A 13 -2.48 8.36 4.06
N VAL A 14 -2.96 7.12 4.21
CA VAL A 14 -2.16 5.91 4.02
C VAL A 14 -2.84 5.04 2.98
N TRP A 15 -2.12 4.71 1.92
CA TRP A 15 -2.62 3.96 0.78
C TRP A 15 -2.19 2.50 0.84
N PHE A 16 -3.14 1.60 0.66
CA PHE A 16 -2.95 0.15 0.72
C PHE A 16 -3.38 -0.51 -0.57
N GLY A 17 -2.60 -1.50 -1.02
CA GLY A 17 -2.92 -2.24 -2.24
C GLY A 17 -4.00 -3.31 -2.08
N GLY A 18 -4.29 -3.73 -0.86
CA GLY A 18 -5.34 -4.71 -0.59
C GLY A 18 -5.00 -6.16 -0.95
N LEU A 19 -3.74 -6.45 -1.30
CA LEU A 19 -3.28 -7.79 -1.62
C LEU A 19 -2.02 -8.13 -0.82
N GLY A 20 -2.02 -9.34 -0.24
CA GLY A 20 -0.87 -9.88 0.47
C GLY A 20 -0.86 -9.58 1.95
N GLU A 21 -0.02 -10.32 2.66
CA GLU A 21 0.06 -10.27 4.12
C GLU A 21 0.62 -8.96 4.63
N PHE A 22 1.54 -8.34 3.89
CA PHE A 22 2.15 -7.09 4.30
C PHE A 22 1.14 -5.94 4.29
N ASP A 23 0.30 -5.85 3.26
CA ASP A 23 -0.76 -4.85 3.18
C ASP A 23 -1.74 -5.00 4.35
N GLU A 24 -2.12 -6.24 4.67
CA GLU A 24 -3.01 -6.52 5.80
C GLU A 24 -2.39 -6.11 7.13
N LEU A 25 -1.12 -6.43 7.32
CA LEU A 25 -0.39 -6.07 8.54
C LEU A 25 -0.28 -4.55 8.68
N CYS A 26 0.04 -3.85 7.62
CA CYS A 26 0.13 -2.39 7.61
C CYS A 26 -1.22 -1.75 7.91
N TRP A 27 -2.30 -2.26 7.32
CA TRP A 27 -3.65 -1.79 7.60
C TRP A 27 -3.98 -1.94 9.08
N GLN A 28 -3.67 -3.10 9.65
CA GLN A 28 -3.93 -3.38 11.06
C GLN A 28 -3.17 -2.43 11.97
N VAL A 29 -1.88 -2.23 11.71
CA VAL A 29 -1.04 -1.32 12.51
C VAL A 29 -1.57 0.11 12.43
N VAL A 30 -1.89 0.60 11.24
CA VAL A 30 -2.42 1.96 11.06
C VAL A 30 -3.79 2.10 11.74
N THR A 31 -4.64 1.08 11.64
CA THR A 31 -5.95 1.08 12.30
C THR A 31 -5.81 1.15 13.81
N ASP A 32 -4.91 0.36 14.38
CA ASP A 32 -4.65 0.36 15.82
C ASP A 32 -4.12 1.72 16.29
N LEU A 33 -3.20 2.31 15.56
CA LEU A 33 -2.65 3.64 15.88
C LEU A 33 -3.72 4.72 15.76
N LYS A 34 -4.56 4.66 14.73
CA LYS A 34 -5.65 5.59 14.52
C LYS A 34 -6.61 5.57 15.70
N ASN A 35 -6.95 4.39 16.20
CA ASN A 35 -7.86 4.23 17.34
C ASN A 35 -7.21 4.63 18.67
N LYS A 36 -5.95 4.23 18.88
CA LYS A 36 -5.23 4.49 20.13
C LYS A 36 -4.97 5.97 20.37
N TYR A 37 -4.58 6.68 19.32
CA TYR A 37 -4.18 8.10 19.41
C TYR A 37 -5.21 9.05 18.82
N ASN A 38 -6.38 8.53 18.40
CA ASN A 38 -7.45 9.32 17.78
C ASN A 38 -6.94 10.16 16.60
N LEU A 39 -6.15 9.54 15.74
CA LEU A 39 -5.55 10.21 14.59
C LEU A 39 -6.58 10.40 13.47
N LYS A 40 -6.49 11.55 12.78
CA LYS A 40 -7.34 11.87 11.63
C LYS A 40 -6.65 11.44 10.34
N ILE A 41 -6.45 10.13 10.17
CA ILE A 41 -5.82 9.56 8.99
C ILE A 41 -6.87 8.88 8.15
N GLU A 42 -6.85 9.12 6.84
CA GLU A 42 -7.65 8.37 5.89
C GLU A 42 -6.91 7.12 5.47
N ARG A 43 -7.55 5.97 5.60
CA ARG A 43 -7.05 4.70 5.05
C ARG A 43 -7.68 4.57 3.66
N VAL A 44 -6.84 4.55 2.64
CA VAL A 44 -7.25 4.55 1.24
C VAL A 44 -6.92 3.20 0.62
N LEU A 45 -7.95 2.50 0.15
CA LEU A 45 -7.77 1.24 -0.55
C LEU A 45 -7.59 1.53 -2.05
N CYS A 46 -6.48 1.04 -2.62
CA CYS A 46 -6.14 1.28 -4.02
C CYS A 46 -6.29 -0.01 -4.82
N LEU A 47 -7.17 0.00 -5.78
CA LEU A 47 -7.47 -1.14 -6.63
C LEU A 47 -7.22 -0.78 -8.10
N TRP A 48 -7.06 -1.80 -8.96
CA TRP A 48 -6.96 -1.53 -10.39
C TRP A 48 -8.32 -1.23 -11.00
N ASP A 49 -9.38 -1.97 -10.60
CA ASP A 49 -10.77 -1.73 -11.01
C ASP A 49 -11.73 -2.52 -10.09
N GLU A 50 -13.03 -2.45 -10.39
CA GLU A 50 -14.07 -3.13 -9.59
C GLU A 50 -13.88 -4.64 -9.48
N ARG A 51 -13.27 -5.28 -10.48
CA ARG A 51 -13.05 -6.73 -10.48
C ARG A 51 -12.14 -7.17 -9.36
N HIS A 52 -11.27 -6.28 -8.87
CA HIS A 52 -10.41 -6.56 -7.74
C HIS A 52 -11.22 -6.86 -6.46
N LEU A 53 -12.37 -6.23 -6.30
CA LEU A 53 -13.24 -6.47 -5.14
C LEU A 53 -13.82 -7.88 -5.14
N ARG A 54 -13.81 -8.57 -6.27
CA ARG A 54 -14.39 -9.93 -6.42
C ARG A 54 -13.39 -11.05 -6.17
N VAL A 55 -12.16 -10.71 -5.80
CA VAL A 55 -11.14 -11.73 -5.49
C VAL A 55 -11.56 -12.49 -4.24
N SER A 56 -11.65 -13.82 -4.35
CA SER A 56 -12.22 -14.68 -3.32
C SER A 56 -11.40 -14.73 -2.02
N LYS A 57 -10.09 -14.49 -2.08
CA LYS A 57 -9.19 -14.57 -0.92
C LYS A 57 -8.81 -13.20 -0.36
N ARG A 58 -9.67 -12.20 -0.54
CA ARG A 58 -9.39 -10.88 0.03
C ARG A 58 -9.58 -10.90 1.56
N PRO A 59 -8.82 -10.08 2.31
CA PRO A 59 -8.94 -10.02 3.77
C PRO A 59 -10.28 -9.43 4.22
N ASN A 60 -10.65 -9.69 5.47
CA ASN A 60 -11.94 -9.27 6.03
C ASN A 60 -12.12 -7.76 6.03
N TRP A 61 -11.07 -6.99 6.33
CA TRP A 61 -11.17 -5.53 6.33
C TRP A 61 -11.57 -4.99 4.96
N LEU A 62 -11.10 -5.62 3.91
CA LEU A 62 -11.46 -5.28 2.55
C LEU A 62 -12.93 -5.59 2.26
N LYS A 63 -13.40 -6.76 2.71
CA LYS A 63 -14.79 -7.20 2.53
C LYS A 63 -15.77 -6.32 3.30
N ASN A 64 -15.37 -5.89 4.49
CA ASN A 64 -16.22 -5.12 5.40
C ASN A 64 -16.20 -3.62 5.12
N GLY A 65 -15.38 -3.16 4.16
CA GLY A 65 -15.27 -1.75 3.86
C GLY A 65 -14.58 -0.94 4.95
N ASP A 66 -13.63 -1.54 5.65
CA ASP A 66 -12.93 -0.88 6.76
C ASP A 66 -11.83 0.05 6.24
N TYR A 67 -12.22 1.05 5.48
CA TYR A 67 -11.36 2.09 4.91
C TYR A 67 -12.20 3.33 4.67
N GLU A 68 -11.56 4.50 4.62
CA GLU A 68 -12.27 5.77 4.45
C GLU A 68 -12.54 6.10 2.98
N ARG A 69 -11.65 5.66 2.07
CA ARG A 69 -11.79 5.99 0.65
C ARG A 69 -11.30 4.85 -0.23
N LEU A 70 -11.90 4.73 -1.40
CA LEU A 70 -11.54 3.77 -2.43
C LEU A 70 -11.06 4.52 -3.67
N GLU A 71 -9.88 4.17 -4.17
CA GLU A 71 -9.30 4.73 -5.39
C GLU A 71 -9.06 3.63 -6.41
N TYR A 72 -9.53 3.84 -7.64
CA TYR A 72 -9.23 2.96 -8.76
C TYR A 72 -8.09 3.54 -9.57
N LEU A 73 -6.96 2.83 -9.62
CA LEU A 73 -5.73 3.28 -10.27
C LEU A 73 -5.44 2.45 -11.52
N SER A 74 -6.43 2.34 -12.40
CA SER A 74 -6.31 1.63 -13.66
C SER A 74 -6.21 2.65 -14.78
N PHE A 75 -5.02 2.80 -15.34
CA PHE A 75 -4.77 3.73 -16.44
C PHE A 75 -4.76 3.04 -17.80
N PHE A 76 -4.81 1.70 -17.84
CA PHE A 76 -4.73 0.92 -19.06
C PHE A 76 -5.62 -0.32 -18.96
N ASP A 77 -6.23 -0.71 -20.09
CA ASP A 77 -7.06 -1.91 -20.20
C ASP A 77 -6.25 -3.20 -20.24
N TYR A 78 -4.95 -3.14 -20.05
CA TYR A 78 -4.09 -4.32 -20.03
C TYR A 78 -4.23 -5.06 -18.71
N TRP A 79 -5.15 -6.02 -18.66
CA TRP A 79 -5.42 -6.75 -17.45
C TRP A 79 -4.20 -7.50 -16.90
N LYS A 80 -3.26 -7.92 -17.77
CA LYS A 80 -2.04 -8.65 -17.35
C LYS A 80 -1.09 -7.80 -16.51
N ASN A 81 -1.07 -6.49 -16.73
CA ASN A 81 -0.13 -5.59 -16.07
C ASN A 81 -0.83 -4.63 -15.10
N ARG A 82 -2.10 -4.88 -14.79
CA ARG A 82 -2.88 -3.94 -13.98
C ARG A 82 -2.31 -3.73 -12.57
N ILE A 83 -1.81 -4.80 -11.93
CA ILE A 83 -1.20 -4.67 -10.59
C ILE A 83 0.08 -3.86 -10.66
N PHE A 84 0.89 -4.10 -11.67
CA PHE A 84 2.13 -3.36 -11.90
C PHE A 84 1.85 -1.86 -12.07
N PHE A 85 0.90 -1.48 -12.93
CA PHE A 85 0.55 -0.09 -13.15
C PHE A 85 -0.11 0.55 -11.95
N ARG A 86 -0.94 -0.20 -11.21
CA ARG A 86 -1.51 0.27 -9.95
C ARG A 86 -0.41 0.59 -8.95
N ASN A 87 0.57 -0.28 -8.80
CA ASN A 87 1.69 -0.05 -7.87
C ASN A 87 2.49 1.18 -8.26
N ARG A 88 2.76 1.38 -9.55
CA ARG A 88 3.45 2.56 -10.05
C ARG A 88 2.67 3.83 -9.75
N ALA A 89 1.36 3.81 -9.95
CA ALA A 89 0.51 4.95 -9.65
C ALA A 89 0.50 5.29 -8.15
N MET A 90 0.46 4.28 -7.30
CA MET A 90 0.57 4.49 -5.85
C MET A 90 1.90 5.14 -5.48
N ILE A 91 3.00 4.69 -6.08
CA ILE A 91 4.32 5.23 -5.84
C ILE A 91 4.41 6.68 -6.32
N ASP A 92 3.92 6.95 -7.53
CA ASP A 92 3.96 8.29 -8.11
C ASP A 92 3.17 9.31 -7.27
N CYS A 93 2.08 8.88 -6.67
CA CYS A 93 1.20 9.75 -5.88
C CYS A 93 1.60 9.85 -4.40
N SER A 94 2.58 9.07 -3.96
CA SER A 94 2.96 9.03 -2.54
C SER A 94 4.18 9.88 -2.26
N ASP A 95 4.22 10.49 -1.08
CA ASP A 95 5.35 11.28 -0.60
C ASP A 95 6.38 10.42 0.14
N PHE A 96 5.91 9.34 0.77
CA PHE A 96 6.77 8.42 1.51
C PHE A 96 6.26 7.00 1.33
N LEU A 97 7.18 6.05 1.16
CA LEU A 97 6.86 4.66 0.86
C LEU A 97 7.44 3.72 1.91
N VAL A 98 6.68 2.69 2.24
CA VAL A 98 7.12 1.62 3.14
C VAL A 98 7.12 0.30 2.39
N PHE A 99 8.25 -0.38 2.39
CA PHE A 99 8.43 -1.67 1.73
C PHE A 99 8.86 -2.75 2.73
N TYR A 100 8.54 -3.98 2.39
CA TYR A 100 9.07 -5.17 3.04
C TYR A 100 9.56 -6.11 1.94
N VAL A 101 10.81 -5.95 1.52
CA VAL A 101 11.40 -6.68 0.41
C VAL A 101 12.69 -7.36 0.89
N GLY A 102 12.70 -8.69 0.86
CA GLY A 102 13.85 -9.47 1.26
C GLY A 102 14.98 -9.47 0.23
N ASN A 103 16.09 -10.12 0.60
CA ASN A 103 17.26 -10.23 -0.26
C ASN A 103 17.23 -11.47 -1.15
N ASP A 104 16.11 -12.17 -1.20
CA ASP A 104 15.95 -13.33 -2.05
C ASP A 104 16.07 -12.94 -3.52
N LYS A 105 16.50 -13.89 -4.34
CA LYS A 105 16.72 -13.65 -5.76
C LYS A 105 15.43 -13.75 -6.58
N GLU A 106 14.31 -14.03 -5.94
CA GLU A 106 13.05 -14.18 -6.63
C GLU A 106 12.48 -12.82 -7.01
N LYS A 107 11.98 -12.73 -8.25
CA LYS A 107 11.28 -11.55 -8.72
C LYS A 107 9.90 -11.51 -8.10
N SER A 108 9.59 -10.45 -7.37
CA SER A 108 8.26 -10.23 -6.80
C SER A 108 7.73 -8.87 -7.23
N GLY A 109 6.41 -8.70 -7.12
CA GLY A 109 5.79 -7.40 -7.37
C GLY A 109 6.32 -6.32 -6.45
N ALA A 110 6.57 -6.67 -5.18
CA ALA A 110 7.12 -5.74 -4.21
C ALA A 110 8.56 -5.32 -4.56
N ARG A 111 9.38 -6.25 -5.03
CA ARG A 111 10.75 -5.92 -5.47
C ARG A 111 10.74 -5.00 -6.68
N THR A 112 9.88 -5.28 -7.65
CA THR A 112 9.73 -4.43 -8.84
C THR A 112 9.29 -3.03 -8.45
N ALA A 113 8.35 -2.92 -7.52
CA ALA A 113 7.90 -1.63 -7.00
C ALA A 113 9.02 -0.87 -6.29
N LEU A 114 9.82 -1.56 -5.48
CA LEU A 114 10.96 -0.95 -4.79
C LEU A 114 11.99 -0.41 -5.79
N GLN A 115 12.30 -1.18 -6.84
CA GLN A 115 13.22 -0.74 -7.89
C GLN A 115 12.70 0.50 -8.61
N TYR A 116 11.40 0.55 -8.88
CA TYR A 116 10.78 1.72 -9.49
C TYR A 116 10.87 2.94 -8.58
N ALA A 117 10.61 2.78 -7.29
CA ALA A 117 10.72 3.87 -6.31
C ALA A 117 12.15 4.43 -6.25
N LYS A 118 13.16 3.56 -6.27
CA LYS A 118 14.56 3.97 -6.31
C LYS A 118 14.88 4.75 -7.57
N LYS A 119 14.41 4.27 -8.72
CA LYS A 119 14.61 4.94 -10.01
C LYS A 119 13.99 6.34 -10.03
N CYS A 120 12.83 6.50 -9.41
CA CYS A 120 12.13 7.78 -9.30
C CYS A 120 12.64 8.67 -8.16
N LYS A 121 13.63 8.22 -7.42
CA LYS A 121 14.22 8.93 -6.28
C LYS A 121 13.19 9.32 -5.22
N LYS A 122 12.25 8.42 -4.96
CA LYS A 122 11.23 8.60 -3.93
C LYS A 122 11.80 8.34 -2.53
N ASN A 123 11.21 9.00 -1.54
CA ASN A 123 11.52 8.74 -0.13
C ASN A 123 10.89 7.42 0.28
N TYR A 124 11.68 6.50 0.81
CA TYR A 124 11.17 5.20 1.21
C TYR A 124 11.97 4.61 2.36
N ILE A 125 11.38 3.62 2.99
CA ILE A 125 12.06 2.74 3.95
C ILE A 125 11.71 1.30 3.61
N ASN A 126 12.71 0.43 3.65
CA ASN A 126 12.50 -1.02 3.56
C ASN A 126 12.73 -1.61 4.94
N ILE A 127 11.67 -2.06 5.57
CA ILE A 127 11.70 -2.53 6.97
C ILE A 127 12.11 -4.00 7.11
N TYR A 128 12.46 -4.65 6.01
CA TYR A 128 12.93 -6.03 6.08
C TYR A 128 14.18 -6.13 6.94
N SER A 129 14.13 -6.97 7.95
CA SER A 129 15.25 -7.21 8.86
C SER A 129 16.16 -8.27 8.25
N LYS A 130 17.43 -7.92 8.13
CA LYS A 130 18.45 -8.85 7.63
C LYS A 130 18.82 -9.87 8.69
#